data_1b1c74f87d576566265083e8377be7bc
#
_entry.id   1b1c74f87d576566265083e8377be7bc
#
_cell.length_a   1.000
_cell.length_b   1.000
_cell.length_c   1.000
_cell.angle_alpha   90.00
_cell.angle_beta   90.00
_cell.angle_gamma   90.00
#
_symmetry.space_group_name_H-M   'P 1'
#
loop_
_entity.id
_entity.type
_entity.pdbx_description
1 polymer ?
#
loop_
_entity_poly.entity_id
_entity_poly.type
_entity_poly.pdbx_seq_one_letter_code
_entity_poly.pdbx_strand_id
1 'polypeptide(L)'
;QAEQTASVSGGVETLLKTLPSVNSNTELSSQYMVRGGNFDENLIYINNIEIYRPFLVRNSQQEGLSIINPDMVSIVNFSAGGFEAKYGDKMSSALNIYYRQPKRNELSGEISLIGGKLTTGLVSKNKKFTALLGGRYRNTNLILNTLSEETDFNPEYIDFQSYLNYKINEKWKLSFLGYWAENTYK
;
A
#
# COMPACT_ATOMS: atom_id res chain seq x y z
N GLN A 1 -3.08 2.12 -13.95
CA GLN A 1 -3.86 0.86 -14.09
C GLN A 1 -4.43 0.36 -12.75
N ALA A 2 -3.66 0.45 -11.63
CA ALA A 2 -4.14 0.02 -10.30
C ALA A 2 -5.36 0.83 -9.81
N GLU A 3 -5.45 2.10 -10.17
CA GLU A 3 -6.58 2.96 -9.81
C GLU A 3 -7.79 2.81 -10.74
N GLN A 4 -7.59 2.24 -11.94
CA GLN A 4 -8.65 2.03 -12.93
C GLN A 4 -9.36 0.68 -12.77
N THR A 5 -8.89 -0.17 -11.87
CA THR A 5 -9.56 -1.43 -11.57
C THR A 5 -10.74 -1.16 -10.66
N ALA A 6 -11.93 -1.51 -11.11
CA ALA A 6 -13.16 -1.33 -10.34
C ALA A 6 -13.09 -2.18 -9.06
N SER A 7 -12.81 -1.55 -7.93
CA SER A 7 -12.73 -2.18 -6.62
C SER A 7 -13.06 -1.15 -5.54
N VAL A 8 -13.76 -1.60 -4.54
CA VAL A 8 -14.11 -0.78 -3.35
C VAL A 8 -12.85 -0.39 -2.56
N SER A 9 -11.84 -1.23 -2.55
CA SER A 9 -10.61 -0.99 -1.77
C SER A 9 -9.53 -0.24 -2.55
N GLY A 10 -9.49 -0.34 -3.88
CA GLY A 10 -8.43 0.24 -4.73
C GLY A 10 -7.02 -0.12 -4.23
N GLY A 11 -6.04 -0.26 -5.09
CA GLY A 11 -4.67 -0.49 -4.63
C GLY A 11 -3.91 -1.53 -5.45
N VAL A 12 -2.66 -1.74 -5.07
CA VAL A 12 -1.76 -2.69 -5.75
C VAL A 12 -2.25 -4.12 -5.58
N GLU A 13 -2.79 -4.48 -4.42
CA GLU A 13 -3.31 -5.82 -4.12
C GLU A 13 -4.51 -6.17 -4.99
N THR A 14 -5.34 -5.20 -5.32
CA THR A 14 -6.46 -5.42 -6.25
C THR A 14 -5.96 -5.84 -7.64
N LEU A 15 -4.87 -5.24 -8.11
CA LEU A 15 -4.21 -5.69 -9.35
C LEU A 15 -3.67 -7.11 -9.21
N LEU A 16 -3.06 -7.45 -8.08
CA LEU A 16 -2.53 -8.81 -7.87
C LEU A 16 -3.64 -9.86 -7.91
N LYS A 17 -4.82 -9.54 -7.38
CA LYS A 17 -6.00 -10.46 -7.40
C LYS A 17 -6.50 -10.78 -8.82
N THR A 18 -6.13 -10.00 -9.83
CA THR A 18 -6.45 -10.32 -11.23
C THR A 18 -5.51 -11.36 -11.83
N LEU A 19 -4.44 -11.73 -11.15
CA LEU A 19 -3.48 -12.72 -11.63
C LEU A 19 -3.99 -14.15 -11.37
N PRO A 20 -3.81 -15.09 -12.30
CA PRO A 20 -4.40 -16.42 -12.21
C PRO A 20 -3.86 -17.29 -11.06
N SER A 21 -2.75 -16.92 -10.44
CA SER A 21 -2.16 -17.63 -9.29
C SER A 21 -2.52 -17.02 -7.93
N VAL A 22 -3.31 -15.96 -7.91
CA VAL A 22 -3.65 -15.19 -6.71
C VAL A 22 -5.13 -15.37 -6.40
N ASN A 23 -5.45 -15.73 -5.17
CA ASN A 23 -6.79 -15.85 -4.64
C ASN A 23 -6.98 -14.90 -3.44
N SER A 24 -8.22 -14.57 -3.15
CA SER A 24 -8.60 -13.75 -2.00
C SER A 24 -9.90 -14.30 -1.41
N ASN A 25 -9.99 -14.33 -0.09
CA ASN A 25 -11.20 -14.80 0.59
C ASN A 25 -12.35 -13.80 0.51
N THR A 26 -12.04 -12.52 0.42
CA THR A 26 -13.04 -11.45 0.32
C THR A 26 -12.53 -10.33 -0.58
N GLU A 27 -13.42 -9.64 -1.27
CA GLU A 27 -13.07 -8.48 -2.09
C GLU A 27 -12.69 -7.26 -1.25
N LEU A 28 -13.20 -7.18 -0.03
CA LEU A 28 -12.98 -6.05 0.88
C LEU A 28 -11.64 -6.12 1.63
N SER A 29 -11.01 -7.30 1.70
CA SER A 29 -9.70 -7.48 2.33
C SER A 29 -8.57 -7.22 1.33
N SER A 30 -7.49 -6.61 1.78
CA SER A 30 -6.24 -6.51 1.00
C SER A 30 -5.38 -7.78 1.05
N GLN A 31 -5.78 -8.76 1.83
CA GLN A 31 -5.10 -10.05 1.89
C GLN A 31 -5.23 -10.81 0.57
N TYR A 32 -4.16 -11.50 0.21
CA TYR A 32 -4.14 -12.38 -0.94
C TYR A 32 -3.34 -13.64 -0.63
N MET A 33 -3.74 -14.72 -1.25
CA MET A 33 -3.11 -16.05 -1.17
C MET A 33 -2.55 -16.42 -2.54
N VAL A 34 -1.37 -17.01 -2.55
CA VAL A 34 -0.69 -17.35 -3.79
C VAL A 34 -0.43 -18.85 -3.84
N ARG A 35 -0.87 -19.51 -4.91
CA ARG A 35 -0.67 -20.96 -5.17
C ARG A 35 -1.07 -21.87 -4.00
N GLY A 36 -2.13 -21.51 -3.29
CA GLY A 36 -2.62 -22.30 -2.14
C GLY A 36 -1.86 -22.07 -0.83
N GLY A 37 -0.86 -21.19 -0.82
CA GLY A 37 -0.22 -20.73 0.42
C GLY A 37 -1.10 -19.74 1.17
N ASN A 38 -0.81 -19.54 2.44
CA ASN A 38 -1.55 -18.62 3.29
C ASN A 38 -1.09 -17.16 3.08
N PHE A 39 -1.87 -16.19 3.54
CA PHE A 39 -1.54 -14.75 3.38
C PHE A 39 -0.27 -14.33 4.11
N ASP A 40 0.09 -14.99 5.21
CA ASP A 40 1.29 -14.76 6.00
C ASP A 40 2.57 -15.36 5.38
N GLU A 41 2.43 -16.15 4.32
CA GLU A 41 3.54 -16.71 3.55
C GLU A 41 4.01 -15.81 2.40
N ASN A 42 3.45 -14.62 2.27
CA ASN A 42 3.84 -13.64 1.27
C ASN A 42 4.88 -12.66 1.84
N LEU A 43 5.93 -12.40 1.08
CA LEU A 43 6.89 -11.34 1.35
C LEU A 43 6.44 -10.04 0.72
N ILE A 44 6.51 -8.96 1.48
CA ILE A 44 6.23 -7.62 0.97
C ILE A 44 7.40 -6.70 1.27
N TYR A 45 7.95 -6.08 0.23
CA TYR A 45 9.03 -5.11 0.30
C TYR A 45 8.57 -3.76 -0.26
N ILE A 46 8.98 -2.68 0.40
CA ILE A 46 8.88 -1.32 -0.14
C ILE A 46 10.30 -0.76 -0.23
N ASN A 47 10.75 -0.45 -1.45
CA ASN A 47 12.10 0.02 -1.72
C ASN A 47 13.20 -0.89 -1.14
N ASN A 48 13.05 -2.19 -1.26
CA ASN A 48 13.90 -3.25 -0.70
C ASN A 48 13.94 -3.32 0.85
N ILE A 49 13.03 -2.65 1.54
CA ILE A 49 12.82 -2.76 2.99
C ILE A 49 11.66 -3.72 3.21
N GLU A 50 11.90 -4.79 3.96
CA GLU A 50 10.87 -5.76 4.31
C GLU A 50 9.82 -5.17 5.23
N ILE A 51 8.55 -5.42 4.91
CA ILE A 51 7.40 -4.96 5.69
C ILE A 51 6.76 -6.16 6.39
N TYR A 52 7.02 -6.29 7.66
CA TYR A 52 6.51 -7.40 8.47
C TYR A 52 5.00 -7.32 8.76
N ARG A 53 4.42 -6.12 8.70
CA ARG A 53 2.98 -5.89 8.91
C ARG A 53 2.39 -5.09 7.77
N PRO A 54 2.10 -5.74 6.64
CA PRO A 54 1.60 -5.04 5.45
C PRO A 54 0.13 -4.63 5.55
N PHE A 55 -0.60 -5.17 6.53
CA PHE A 55 -2.02 -4.88 6.75
C PHE A 55 -2.21 -4.05 8.02
N LEU A 56 -2.97 -2.98 7.89
CA LEU A 56 -3.09 -1.95 8.91
C LEU A 56 -4.15 -2.23 9.96
N VAL A 57 -5.10 -3.10 9.63
CA VAL A 57 -6.25 -3.46 10.46
C VAL A 57 -6.20 -4.94 10.77
N ARG A 58 -6.21 -5.28 12.06
CA ARG A 58 -6.45 -6.64 12.54
C ARG A 58 -7.85 -6.69 13.16
N ASN A 59 -8.83 -7.05 12.37
CA ASN A 59 -10.06 -7.59 12.88
C ASN A 59 -10.34 -8.91 12.16
N SER A 60 -10.70 -9.95 12.88
CA SER A 60 -10.76 -11.33 12.37
C SER A 60 -11.69 -11.54 11.18
N GLN A 61 -12.44 -10.54 10.76
CA GLN A 61 -13.36 -10.62 9.62
C GLN A 61 -13.16 -9.57 8.53
N GLN A 62 -12.48 -8.46 8.78
CA GLN A 62 -12.27 -7.38 7.79
C GLN A 62 -10.88 -6.75 7.93
N GLU A 63 -9.85 -7.41 7.47
CA GLU A 63 -8.52 -6.83 7.37
C GLU A 63 -8.41 -6.09 6.03
N GLY A 64 -8.67 -4.79 6.05
CA GLY A 64 -9.11 -4.11 4.84
C GLY A 64 -8.12 -3.21 4.14
N LEU A 65 -7.14 -2.62 4.79
CA LEU A 65 -6.32 -1.60 4.15
C LEU A 65 -4.84 -1.98 4.08
N SER A 66 -4.34 -1.93 2.84
CA SER A 66 -2.92 -2.08 2.57
C SER A 66 -2.13 -0.88 3.07
N ILE A 67 -0.94 -1.14 3.63
CA ILE A 67 0.08 -0.12 3.88
C ILE A 67 0.46 0.61 2.59
N ILE A 68 0.32 -0.02 1.43
CA ILE A 68 0.80 0.51 0.16
C ILE A 68 -0.10 1.66 -0.30
N ASN A 69 0.48 2.85 -0.45
CA ASN A 69 -0.19 3.97 -1.08
C ASN A 69 0.05 3.94 -2.60
N PRO A 70 -0.96 3.66 -3.42
CA PRO A 70 -0.79 3.51 -4.87
C PRO A 70 -0.28 4.78 -5.56
N ASP A 71 -0.58 5.97 -5.04
CA ASP A 71 -0.10 7.24 -5.60
C ASP A 71 1.41 7.45 -5.46
N MET A 72 2.02 6.72 -4.53
CA MET A 72 3.47 6.73 -4.31
C MET A 72 4.21 5.68 -5.14
N VAL A 73 3.50 4.71 -5.71
CA VAL A 73 4.09 3.56 -6.41
C VAL A 73 4.58 3.94 -7.81
N SER A 74 5.76 3.46 -8.16
CA SER A 74 6.36 3.55 -9.50
C SER A 74 6.38 2.19 -10.20
N ILE A 75 6.88 1.18 -9.50
CA ILE A 75 7.11 -0.16 -10.06
C ILE A 75 6.61 -1.19 -9.05
N VAL A 76 5.95 -2.22 -9.55
CA VAL A 76 5.51 -3.38 -8.80
C VAL A 76 6.15 -4.61 -9.43
N ASN A 77 6.99 -5.30 -8.67
CA ASN A 77 7.57 -6.58 -9.04
C ASN A 77 6.92 -7.67 -8.19
N PHE A 78 6.20 -8.55 -8.83
CA PHE A 78 5.53 -9.66 -8.18
C PHE A 78 6.04 -10.99 -8.73
N SER A 79 6.38 -11.91 -7.82
CA SER A 79 6.83 -13.26 -8.14
C SER A 79 6.01 -14.28 -7.36
N ALA A 80 5.24 -15.09 -8.07
CA ALA A 80 4.44 -16.18 -7.51
C ALA A 80 5.28 -17.47 -7.46
N GLY A 81 6.24 -17.55 -6.54
CA GLY A 81 7.23 -18.62 -6.48
C GLY A 81 8.42 -18.43 -7.43
N GLY A 82 9.52 -19.15 -7.20
CA GLY A 82 10.74 -19.04 -8.03
C GLY A 82 11.41 -17.66 -7.97
N PHE A 83 11.27 -16.95 -6.86
CA PHE A 83 11.87 -15.62 -6.67
C PHE A 83 13.36 -15.71 -6.35
N GLU A 84 14.06 -14.60 -6.52
CA GLU A 84 15.50 -14.49 -6.30
C GLU A 84 15.90 -14.87 -4.85
N ALA A 85 17.09 -15.42 -4.67
CA ALA A 85 17.61 -15.88 -3.36
C ALA A 85 17.67 -14.79 -2.27
N LYS A 86 17.64 -13.51 -2.67
CA LYS A 86 17.55 -12.39 -1.71
C LYS A 86 16.22 -12.33 -0.96
N TYR A 87 15.17 -12.96 -1.50
CA TYR A 87 13.86 -13.06 -0.87
C TYR A 87 13.76 -14.41 -0.14
N GLY A 88 14.33 -14.48 1.06
CA GLY A 88 14.24 -15.66 1.92
C GLY A 88 13.02 -15.66 2.82
N ASP A 89 12.87 -16.72 3.62
CA ASP A 89 11.98 -16.82 4.77
C ASP A 89 10.49 -17.06 4.50
N LYS A 90 9.99 -16.86 3.28
CA LYS A 90 8.60 -17.10 2.88
C LYS A 90 8.54 -17.95 1.63
N MET A 91 7.43 -18.69 1.44
CA MET A 91 7.37 -19.73 0.41
C MET A 91 6.38 -19.45 -0.72
N SER A 92 5.40 -18.56 -0.53
CA SER A 92 4.32 -18.39 -1.50
C SER A 92 4.61 -17.33 -2.55
N SER A 93 4.96 -16.12 -2.14
CA SER A 93 5.26 -15.05 -3.09
C SER A 93 6.18 -13.98 -2.54
N ALA A 94 6.78 -13.21 -3.45
CA ALA A 94 7.52 -11.99 -3.14
C ALA A 94 6.96 -10.81 -3.94
N LEU A 95 6.51 -9.79 -3.22
CA LEU A 95 6.02 -8.51 -3.76
C LEU A 95 7.02 -7.42 -3.40
N ASN A 96 7.71 -6.86 -4.38
CA ASN A 96 8.61 -5.73 -4.16
C ASN A 96 8.09 -4.49 -4.90
N ILE A 97 7.82 -3.46 -4.13
CA ILE A 97 7.24 -2.20 -4.58
C ILE A 97 8.29 -1.11 -4.48
N TYR A 98 8.43 -0.35 -5.54
CA TYR A 98 9.29 0.82 -5.56
C TYR A 98 8.44 2.08 -5.60
N TYR A 99 8.64 2.96 -4.63
CA TYR A 99 8.06 4.28 -4.63
C TYR A 99 8.77 5.18 -5.64
N ARG A 100 8.01 6.05 -6.25
CA ARG A 100 8.53 7.00 -7.22
C ARG A 100 9.42 8.05 -6.56
N GLN A 101 10.38 8.55 -7.31
CA GLN A 101 11.17 9.70 -6.91
C GLN A 101 10.66 10.91 -7.67
N PRO A 102 10.18 11.97 -6.98
CA PRO A 102 9.73 13.17 -7.64
C PRO A 102 10.85 13.82 -8.46
N LYS A 103 10.55 14.26 -9.66
CA LYS A 103 11.47 15.01 -10.54
C LYS A 103 11.24 16.51 -10.49
N ARG A 104 10.09 16.92 -10.00
CA ARG A 104 9.63 18.29 -9.81
C ARG A 104 8.71 18.38 -8.60
N ASN A 105 8.48 19.59 -8.13
CA ASN A 105 7.45 19.78 -7.12
C ASN A 105 6.08 19.52 -7.74
N GLU A 106 5.30 18.70 -7.06
CA GLU A 106 3.99 18.27 -7.50
C GLU A 106 3.06 18.04 -6.31
N LEU A 107 1.78 18.22 -6.53
CA LEU A 107 0.72 17.96 -5.57
C LEU A 107 -0.42 17.26 -6.31
N SER A 108 -0.90 16.17 -5.77
CA SER A 108 -2.10 15.47 -6.22
C SER A 108 -3.02 15.18 -5.06
N GLY A 109 -4.30 15.24 -5.28
CA GLY A 109 -5.31 14.94 -4.28
C GLY A 109 -6.54 14.36 -4.94
N GLU A 110 -7.24 13.52 -4.20
CA GLU A 110 -8.50 12.92 -4.59
C GLU A 110 -9.44 12.92 -3.39
N ILE A 111 -10.70 13.22 -3.64
CA ILE A 111 -11.78 13.14 -2.65
C ILE A 111 -12.85 12.22 -3.23
N SER A 112 -13.29 11.27 -2.43
CA SER A 112 -14.33 10.31 -2.77
C SER A 112 -15.35 10.20 -1.65
N LEU A 113 -16.45 9.50 -1.88
CA LEU A 113 -17.50 9.25 -0.86
C LEU A 113 -16.97 8.49 0.37
N ILE A 114 -15.88 7.75 0.22
CA ILE A 114 -15.31 6.91 1.28
C ILE A 114 -14.06 7.53 1.91
N GLY A 115 -13.69 8.75 1.53
CA GLY A 115 -12.53 9.43 2.10
C GLY A 115 -11.79 10.30 1.11
N GLY A 116 -10.55 10.61 1.46
CA GLY A 116 -9.67 11.44 0.64
C GLY A 116 -8.21 11.03 0.75
N LYS A 117 -7.43 11.40 -0.23
CA LYS A 117 -5.98 11.21 -0.26
C LYS A 117 -5.29 12.46 -0.80
N LEU A 118 -4.10 12.68 -0.29
CA LEU A 118 -3.23 13.77 -0.72
C LEU A 118 -1.81 13.25 -0.84
N THR A 119 -1.16 13.52 -1.97
CA THR A 119 0.23 13.14 -2.19
C THR A 119 1.01 14.32 -2.74
N THR A 120 2.17 14.60 -2.15
CA THR A 120 3.06 15.66 -2.61
C THR A 120 4.46 15.15 -2.86
N GLY A 121 5.05 15.58 -3.95
CA GLY A 121 6.45 15.37 -4.29
C GLY A 121 7.20 16.69 -4.21
N LEU A 122 8.32 16.71 -3.48
CA LEU A 122 9.17 17.88 -3.31
C LEU A 122 10.59 17.58 -3.78
N VAL A 123 11.20 18.54 -4.45
CA VAL A 123 12.56 18.43 -4.97
C VAL A 123 13.33 19.70 -4.63
N SER A 124 14.49 19.55 -4.01
CA SER A 124 15.37 20.69 -3.74
C SER A 124 15.96 21.28 -5.03
N LYS A 125 16.30 22.57 -5.00
CA LYS A 125 16.89 23.27 -6.17
C LYS A 125 18.14 22.58 -6.74
N ASN A 126 18.97 22.01 -5.88
CA ASN A 126 20.17 21.28 -6.26
C ASN A 126 19.92 19.81 -6.63
N LYS A 127 18.66 19.36 -6.62
CA LYS A 127 18.21 17.97 -6.91
C LYS A 127 18.88 16.89 -6.05
N LYS A 128 19.53 17.26 -4.94
CA LYS A 128 20.13 16.31 -4.00
C LYS A 128 19.14 15.73 -3.02
N PHE A 129 18.08 16.46 -2.69
CA PHE A 129 17.03 16.04 -1.76
C PHE A 129 15.70 15.90 -2.50
N THR A 130 15.03 14.78 -2.29
CA THR A 130 13.66 14.57 -2.75
C THR A 130 12.82 14.02 -1.59
N ALA A 131 11.59 14.49 -1.48
CA ALA A 131 10.61 13.98 -0.54
C ALA A 131 9.33 13.62 -1.28
N LEU A 132 8.80 12.44 -0.99
CA LEU A 132 7.49 11.99 -1.42
C LEU A 132 6.68 11.75 -0.16
N LEU A 133 5.59 12.50 0.01
CA LEU A 133 4.74 12.44 1.19
C LEU A 133 3.32 12.07 0.74
N GLY A 134 2.67 11.19 1.46
CA GLY A 134 1.30 10.77 1.18
C GLY A 134 0.49 10.68 2.46
N GLY A 135 -0.74 11.20 2.43
CA GLY A 135 -1.71 11.05 3.50
C GLY A 135 -3.01 10.49 2.94
N ARG A 136 -3.66 9.60 3.67
CA ARG A 136 -4.96 9.04 3.31
C ARG A 136 -5.90 9.07 4.53
N TYR A 137 -7.14 9.39 4.25
CA TYR A 137 -8.26 9.23 5.18
C TYR A 137 -9.33 8.38 4.52
N ARG A 138 -9.86 7.41 5.23
CA ARG A 138 -10.96 6.58 4.75
C ARG A 138 -11.98 6.36 5.86
N ASN A 139 -13.23 6.44 5.46
CA ASN A 139 -14.38 6.15 6.30
C ASN A 139 -15.37 5.32 5.47
N THR A 140 -15.58 4.08 5.87
CA THR A 140 -16.43 3.14 5.12
C THR A 140 -17.89 3.13 5.57
N ASN A 141 -18.26 3.95 6.55
CA ASN A 141 -19.62 4.00 7.13
C ASN A 141 -20.71 4.22 6.10
N LEU A 142 -20.47 5.09 5.09
CA LEU A 142 -21.46 5.38 4.07
C LEU A 142 -21.82 4.15 3.22
N ILE A 143 -20.85 3.27 2.99
CA ILE A 143 -21.08 2.03 2.24
C ILE A 143 -21.74 0.98 3.13
N LEU A 144 -21.28 0.81 4.36
CA LEU A 144 -21.81 -0.19 5.30
C LEU A 144 -23.27 0.11 5.67
N ASN A 145 -23.64 1.37 5.86
CA ASN A 145 -25.01 1.78 6.14
C ASN A 145 -25.99 1.56 4.97
N THR A 146 -25.49 1.39 3.75
CA THR A 146 -26.31 1.02 2.58
C THR A 146 -26.53 -0.48 2.42
N LEU A 147 -25.70 -1.28 3.08
CA LEU A 147 -25.82 -2.74 3.10
C LEU A 147 -26.57 -3.13 4.36
N SER A 148 -27.88 -3.07 4.35
CA SER A 148 -28.90 -3.46 5.35
C SER A 148 -28.56 -4.43 6.50
N GLU A 149 -27.33 -4.60 6.88
CA GLU A 149 -26.91 -5.29 8.10
C GLU A 149 -26.56 -4.24 9.15
N GLU A 150 -27.30 -4.26 10.26
CA GLU A 150 -26.98 -3.51 11.49
C GLU A 150 -25.63 -4.02 12.03
N THR A 151 -24.55 -3.57 11.44
CA THR A 151 -23.23 -3.76 12.01
C THR A 151 -22.85 -2.47 12.72
N ASP A 152 -22.84 -2.50 14.05
CA ASP A 152 -22.31 -1.44 14.94
C ASP A 152 -20.79 -1.21 14.74
N PHE A 153 -20.30 -1.40 13.52
CA PHE A 153 -18.87 -1.40 13.23
C PHE A 153 -18.53 -0.31 12.23
N ASN A 154 -17.96 0.78 12.72
CA ASN A 154 -17.62 1.97 11.96
C ASN A 154 -16.09 2.16 11.91
N PRO A 155 -15.37 1.52 10.98
CA PRO A 155 -13.94 1.67 10.87
C PRO A 155 -13.58 3.01 10.22
N GLU A 156 -12.86 3.83 10.95
CA GLU A 156 -12.17 5.01 10.43
C GLU A 156 -10.67 4.75 10.37
N TYR A 157 -10.04 5.23 9.32
CA TYR A 157 -8.64 5.01 9.06
C TYR A 157 -7.95 6.28 8.57
N ILE A 158 -6.82 6.60 9.17
CA ILE A 158 -5.93 7.67 8.70
C ILE A 158 -4.49 7.14 8.66
N ASP A 159 -3.77 7.42 7.60
CA ASP A 159 -2.35 7.13 7.51
C ASP A 159 -1.55 8.26 6.88
N PHE A 160 -0.29 8.29 7.25
CA PHE A 160 0.70 9.18 6.70
C PHE A 160 1.97 8.41 6.35
N GLN A 161 2.48 8.65 5.15
CA GLN A 161 3.68 8.00 4.64
C GLN A 161 4.68 9.04 4.14
N SER A 162 5.96 8.75 4.33
CA SER A 162 7.04 9.58 3.85
C SER A 162 8.16 8.74 3.26
N TYR A 163 8.63 9.13 2.09
CA TYR A 163 9.81 8.57 1.46
C TYR A 163 10.78 9.69 1.10
N LEU A 164 11.85 9.79 1.88
CA LEU A 164 12.84 10.83 1.76
C LEU A 164 14.12 10.25 1.16
N ASN A 165 14.74 10.99 0.24
CA ASN A 165 16.01 10.59 -0.36
C ASN A 165 16.97 11.76 -0.37
N TYR A 166 18.20 11.50 0.05
CA TYR A 166 19.29 12.47 0.02
C TYR A 166 20.52 11.89 -0.67
N LYS A 167 20.93 12.49 -1.79
CA LYS A 167 22.14 12.13 -2.53
C LYS A 167 23.32 12.89 -1.91
N ILE A 168 24.11 12.18 -1.11
CA ILE A 168 25.30 12.75 -0.47
C ILE A 168 26.36 13.04 -1.55
N ASN A 169 26.66 12.03 -2.37
CA ASN A 169 27.57 12.11 -3.53
C ASN A 169 27.18 11.05 -4.59
N GLU A 170 28.00 10.84 -5.62
CA GLU A 170 27.72 9.86 -6.68
C GLU A 170 27.69 8.40 -6.19
N LYS A 171 28.36 8.10 -5.08
CA LYS A 171 28.45 6.74 -4.52
C LYS A 171 27.49 6.49 -3.37
N TRP A 172 27.04 7.54 -2.67
CA TRP A 172 26.26 7.43 -1.44
C TRP A 172 24.91 8.13 -1.54
N LYS A 173 23.88 7.38 -1.27
CA LYS A 173 22.48 7.86 -1.17
C LYS A 173 21.90 7.38 0.14
N LEU A 174 21.30 8.28 0.90
CA LEU A 174 20.53 7.98 2.10
C LEU A 174 19.05 8.01 1.74
N SER A 175 18.33 6.96 2.15
CA SER A 175 16.88 6.87 1.97
C SER A 175 16.21 6.59 3.31
N PHE A 176 15.09 7.24 3.56
CA PHE A 176 14.28 7.06 4.75
C PHE A 176 12.85 6.77 4.34
N LEU A 177 12.28 5.70 4.89
CA LEU A 177 10.88 5.34 4.76
C LEU A 177 10.20 5.49 6.12
N GLY A 178 9.26 6.39 6.24
CA GLY A 178 8.47 6.61 7.45
C GLY A 178 7.00 6.27 7.20
N TYR A 179 6.38 5.67 8.21
CA TYR A 179 5.00 5.27 8.18
C TYR A 179 4.34 5.48 9.54
N TRP A 180 3.16 6.06 9.54
CA TRP A 180 2.30 6.20 10.70
C TRP A 180 0.84 5.95 10.30
N ALA A 181 0.10 5.26 11.13
CA ALA A 181 -1.33 5.03 10.92
C ALA A 181 -2.09 4.95 12.24
N GLU A 182 -3.33 5.38 12.19
CA GLU A 182 -4.28 5.28 13.28
C GLU A 182 -5.60 4.71 12.76
N ASN A 183 -6.13 3.76 13.50
CA ASN A 183 -7.41 3.11 13.23
C ASN A 183 -8.33 3.34 14.42
N THR A 184 -9.50 3.87 14.17
CA THR A 184 -10.55 4.05 15.19
C THR A 184 -11.73 3.17 14.85
N TYR A 185 -12.17 2.40 15.82
CA TYR A 185 -13.37 1.55 15.74
C TYR A 185 -14.42 2.12 16.70
N LYS A 186 -15.54 2.55 16.21
CA LYS A 186 -16.68 3.02 16.99
C LYS A 186 -17.87 2.14 16.73
#